data_fcdfd1c9c9236997cadf5e32667de4a2
#
_entry.id   fcdfd1c9c9236997cadf5e32667de4a2
#
_cell.length_a   1.000
_cell.length_b   1.000
_cell.length_c   1.000
_cell.angle_alpha   90.00
_cell.angle_beta   90.00
_cell.angle_gamma   90.00
#
_symmetry.space_group_name_H-M   'P 1'
#
loop_
_entity.id
_entity.type
_entity.pdbx_description
1 polymer ?
#
loop_
_entity_poly.entity_id
_entity_poly.type
_entity_poly.pdbx_seq_one_letter_code
_entity_poly.pdbx_strand_id
1 'polypeptide(L)'
;FIIGERGDEATGSARSFGDFSAADAVRVADDIIIKGGGHGAAAGVTLATERIDDFRRRVNEFYDSLQLKNQELYLLPRADVEIDDFSEINEELIDNLAKMEPFGNGNAEPILKIAKATVLNVRRMGADGQHVKLTLRDKNDVALQMLAFNAPEEFFREVGDEVSVWFQPTINEWQGMKSVEGRLLHLA
;
A
#
# COMPACT_ATOMS: atom_id res chain seq x y z
N PHE A 1 3.54 5.82 14.68
CA PHE A 1 3.75 7.10 15.34
C PHE A 1 4.80 7.91 14.60
N ILE A 2 4.48 9.17 14.27
CA ILE A 2 5.43 10.17 13.76
C ILE A 2 5.51 11.24 14.83
N ILE A 3 6.72 11.49 15.36
CA ILE A 3 6.96 12.41 16.47
C ILE A 3 7.91 13.51 15.98
N GLY A 4 7.50 14.76 16.14
CA GLY A 4 8.31 15.95 15.87
C GLY A 4 8.76 16.63 17.16
N GLU A 5 10.04 16.94 17.24
CA GLU A 5 10.65 17.60 18.41
C GLU A 5 10.62 19.12 18.28
N ARG A 6 10.33 19.80 19.39
CA ARG A 6 10.36 21.27 19.51
C ARG A 6 10.96 21.67 20.86
N GLY A 7 12.27 21.76 20.91
CA GLY A 7 12.99 22.01 22.18
C GLY A 7 12.79 20.85 23.16
N ASP A 8 12.29 21.17 24.34
CA ASP A 8 12.11 20.19 25.42
C ASP A 8 10.82 19.37 25.30
N GLU A 9 9.92 19.74 24.37
CA GLU A 9 8.68 19.03 24.11
C GLU A 9 8.67 18.39 22.71
N ALA A 10 8.03 17.23 22.61
CA ALA A 10 7.77 16.53 21.37
C ALA A 10 6.26 16.24 21.22
N THR A 11 5.76 16.39 19.99
CA THR A 11 4.36 16.12 19.66
C THR A 11 4.30 15.07 18.57
N GLY A 12 3.46 14.05 18.76
CA GLY A 12 3.30 12.96 17.82
C GLY A 12 1.85 12.74 17.39
N SER A 13 1.73 12.17 16.20
CA SER A 13 0.49 11.64 15.66
C SER A 13 0.66 10.18 15.28
N ALA A 14 -0.35 9.37 15.56
CA ALA A 14 -0.40 7.96 15.23
C ALA A 14 -1.57 7.67 14.29
N ARG A 15 -1.35 6.69 13.44
CA ARG A 15 -2.39 6.01 12.68
C ARG A 15 -2.18 4.52 12.81
N SER A 16 -3.28 3.78 12.93
CA SER A 16 -3.27 2.32 12.93
C SER A 16 -4.46 1.77 12.13
N PHE A 17 -4.35 0.53 11.80
CA PHE A 17 -5.41 -0.26 11.15
C PHE A 17 -5.30 -1.71 11.66
N GLY A 18 -6.31 -2.53 11.34
CA GLY A 18 -6.40 -3.86 11.90
C GLY A 18 -6.72 -3.83 13.40
N ASP A 19 -6.16 -4.75 14.13
CA ASP A 19 -6.47 -5.01 15.54
C ASP A 19 -5.61 -4.20 16.53
N PHE A 20 -4.67 -3.38 16.03
CA PHE A 20 -3.84 -2.53 16.87
C PHE A 20 -4.53 -1.19 17.17
N SER A 21 -4.73 -0.90 18.46
CA SER A 21 -5.31 0.37 18.89
C SER A 21 -4.24 1.41 19.19
N ALA A 22 -4.19 2.48 18.39
CA ALA A 22 -3.28 3.61 18.63
C ALA A 22 -3.57 4.32 19.98
N ALA A 23 -4.84 4.41 20.38
CA ALA A 23 -5.22 5.03 21.65
C ALA A 23 -4.76 4.20 22.86
N ASP A 24 -4.85 2.86 22.80
CA ASP A 24 -4.37 1.99 23.86
C ASP A 24 -2.84 2.02 23.95
N ALA A 25 -2.16 2.09 22.80
CA ALA A 25 -0.71 2.27 22.74
C ALA A 25 -0.23 3.59 23.37
N VAL A 26 -1.01 4.67 23.30
CA VAL A 26 -0.72 5.91 24.04
C VAL A 26 -0.99 5.71 25.53
N ARG A 27 -2.07 5.03 25.88
CA ARG A 27 -2.51 4.83 27.28
C ARG A 27 -1.52 4.03 28.13
N VAL A 28 -0.79 3.05 27.54
CA VAL A 28 0.24 2.29 28.28
C VAL A 28 1.46 3.14 28.69
N ALA A 29 1.54 4.36 28.18
CA ALA A 29 2.61 5.31 28.52
C ALA A 29 2.10 6.56 29.27
N ASP A 30 0.92 6.50 29.86
CA ASP A 30 0.22 7.65 30.44
C ASP A 30 1.03 8.35 31.55
N ASP A 31 1.85 7.60 32.27
CA ASP A 31 2.72 8.11 33.36
C ASP A 31 3.97 8.85 32.85
N ILE A 32 4.31 8.79 31.58
CA ILE A 32 5.50 9.45 31.00
C ILE A 32 5.16 10.49 29.93
N ILE A 33 3.90 10.66 29.59
CA ILE A 33 3.45 11.66 28.62
C ILE A 33 2.88 12.89 29.31
N ILE A 34 2.91 14.04 28.65
CA ILE A 34 2.29 15.28 29.15
C ILE A 34 0.78 15.23 28.87
N LYS A 35 0.40 14.78 27.69
CA LYS A 35 -0.98 14.56 27.29
C LYS A 35 -1.03 13.61 26.09
N GLY A 36 -2.13 12.86 25.98
CA GLY A 36 -2.35 11.98 24.84
C GLY A 36 -3.76 11.43 24.82
N GLY A 37 -4.13 10.84 23.69
CA GLY A 37 -5.43 10.21 23.50
C GLY A 37 -5.84 10.15 22.04
N GLY A 38 -7.02 9.58 21.82
CA GLY A 38 -7.55 9.37 20.49
C GLY A 38 -8.54 8.23 20.44
N HIS A 39 -8.66 7.64 19.28
CA HIS A 39 -9.47 6.44 19.02
C HIS A 39 -8.59 5.29 18.52
N GLY A 40 -9.15 4.09 18.37
CA GLY A 40 -8.40 2.92 17.92
C GLY A 40 -7.52 3.20 16.70
N ALA A 41 -8.05 3.80 15.65
CA ALA A 41 -7.35 4.03 14.41
C ALA A 41 -6.44 5.28 14.38
N ALA A 42 -6.57 6.21 15.36
CA ALA A 42 -5.81 7.47 15.36
C ALA A 42 -5.63 8.01 16.77
N ALA A 43 -4.42 8.43 17.11
CA ALA A 43 -4.11 9.03 18.40
C ALA A 43 -3.09 10.16 18.26
N GLY A 44 -3.04 11.02 19.27
CA GLY A 44 -2.03 12.06 19.44
C GLY A 44 -1.33 11.91 20.77
N VAL A 45 -0.09 12.36 20.86
CA VAL A 45 0.71 12.35 22.09
C VAL A 45 1.58 13.61 22.17
N THR A 46 1.74 14.14 23.37
CA THR A 46 2.76 15.14 23.71
C THR A 46 3.55 14.64 24.89
N LEU A 47 4.86 14.70 24.82
CA LEU A 47 5.77 14.20 25.85
C LEU A 47 7.04 15.06 25.89
N ALA A 48 7.84 14.93 26.94
CA ALA A 48 9.17 15.53 26.96
C ALA A 48 10.07 14.83 25.93
N THR A 49 10.89 15.59 25.22
CA THR A 49 11.79 15.07 24.15
C THR A 49 12.66 13.93 24.67
N GLU A 50 13.17 14.03 25.90
CA GLU A 50 13.98 12.98 26.55
C GLU A 50 13.22 11.66 26.80
N ARG A 51 11.89 11.67 26.71
CA ARG A 51 11.02 10.50 26.95
C ARG A 51 10.64 9.74 25.66
N ILE A 52 11.10 10.21 24.51
CA ILE A 52 10.74 9.57 23.20
C ILE A 52 11.15 8.09 23.17
N ASP A 53 12.35 7.77 23.63
CA ASP A 53 12.84 6.38 23.61
C ASP A 53 12.09 5.48 24.62
N ASP A 54 11.75 5.99 25.79
CA ASP A 54 10.91 5.28 26.75
C ASP A 54 9.50 5.02 26.18
N PHE A 55 8.92 6.03 25.53
CA PHE A 55 7.63 5.90 24.86
C PHE A 55 7.68 4.86 23.74
N ARG A 56 8.70 4.92 22.87
CA ARG A 56 8.90 3.94 21.79
C ARG A 56 9.00 2.51 22.32
N ARG A 57 9.80 2.31 23.37
CA ARG A 57 9.95 1.00 24.01
C ARG A 57 8.62 0.46 24.51
N ARG A 58 7.84 1.26 25.26
CA ARG A 58 6.54 0.83 25.82
C ARG A 58 5.52 0.51 24.75
N VAL A 59 5.45 1.31 23.67
CA VAL A 59 4.55 1.04 22.55
C VAL A 59 4.91 -0.28 21.86
N ASN A 60 6.19 -0.57 21.66
CA ASN A 60 6.64 -1.82 21.07
C ASN A 60 6.35 -3.02 21.98
N GLU A 61 6.64 -2.91 23.30
CA GLU A 61 6.32 -3.94 24.28
C GLU A 61 4.80 -4.21 24.32
N PHE A 62 3.98 -3.17 24.24
CA PHE A 62 2.53 -3.31 24.13
C PHE A 62 2.13 -4.05 22.86
N TYR A 63 2.68 -3.69 21.69
CA TYR A 63 2.43 -4.39 20.44
C TYR A 63 2.78 -5.86 20.54
N ASP A 64 3.96 -6.19 21.05
CA ASP A 64 4.43 -7.58 21.20
C ASP A 64 3.53 -8.38 22.17
N SER A 65 3.00 -7.74 23.22
CA SER A 65 2.10 -8.37 24.18
C SER A 65 0.75 -8.79 23.59
N LEU A 66 0.30 -8.11 22.53
CA LEU A 66 -0.98 -8.41 21.88
C LEU A 66 -0.95 -9.69 21.05
N GLN A 67 0.25 -10.20 20.69
CA GLN A 67 0.45 -11.41 19.86
C GLN A 67 -0.46 -11.42 18.61
N LEU A 68 -0.60 -10.26 17.96
CA LEU A 68 -1.44 -10.10 16.79
C LEU A 68 -0.98 -11.02 15.67
N LYS A 69 -1.95 -11.73 15.05
CA LYS A 69 -1.69 -12.67 13.96
C LYS A 69 -2.13 -12.07 12.63
N ASN A 70 -1.47 -12.50 11.55
CA ASN A 70 -1.84 -12.14 10.18
C ASN A 70 -1.93 -10.62 9.92
N GLN A 71 -1.12 -9.82 10.64
CA GLN A 71 -1.13 -8.36 10.46
C GLN A 71 -0.69 -7.94 9.05
N GLU A 72 0.16 -8.74 8.41
CA GLU A 72 0.57 -8.58 7.02
C GLU A 72 -0.63 -8.53 6.05
N LEU A 73 -1.73 -9.22 6.36
CA LEU A 73 -2.93 -9.21 5.51
C LEU A 73 -3.61 -7.84 5.45
N TYR A 74 -3.46 -7.02 6.49
CA TYR A 74 -3.97 -5.65 6.48
C TYR A 74 -3.14 -4.70 5.60
N LEU A 75 -1.94 -5.10 5.21
CA LEU A 75 -1.06 -4.35 4.32
C LEU A 75 -1.33 -4.66 2.85
N LEU A 76 -2.03 -5.75 2.57
CA LEU A 76 -2.39 -6.11 1.20
C LEU A 76 -3.50 -5.20 0.68
N PRO A 77 -3.42 -4.70 -0.55
CA PRO A 77 -4.55 -4.03 -1.17
C PRO A 77 -5.76 -4.96 -1.22
N ARG A 78 -6.91 -4.46 -0.77
CA ARG A 78 -8.15 -5.19 -0.95
C ARG A 78 -8.60 -5.07 -2.40
N ALA A 79 -8.66 -6.18 -3.11
CA ALA A 79 -9.22 -6.19 -4.44
C ALA A 79 -10.76 -6.02 -4.38
N ASP A 80 -11.30 -5.18 -5.26
CA ASP A 80 -12.73 -5.02 -5.44
C ASP A 80 -13.28 -6.11 -6.38
N VAL A 81 -12.46 -6.53 -7.35
CA VAL A 81 -12.80 -7.59 -8.30
C VAL A 81 -11.58 -8.49 -8.55
N GLU A 82 -11.79 -9.80 -8.52
CA GLU A 82 -10.83 -10.76 -9.04
C GLU A 82 -11.23 -11.16 -10.45
N ILE A 83 -10.31 -11.00 -11.41
CA ILE A 83 -10.49 -11.31 -12.82
C ILE A 83 -9.80 -12.62 -13.17
N ASP A 84 -10.31 -13.31 -14.17
CA ASP A 84 -9.79 -14.59 -14.63
C ASP A 84 -8.63 -14.47 -15.60
N ASP A 85 -8.63 -13.43 -16.43
CA ASP A 85 -7.61 -13.16 -17.44
C ASP A 85 -7.53 -11.68 -17.84
N PHE A 86 -6.45 -11.30 -18.56
CA PHE A 86 -6.21 -9.93 -18.97
C PHE A 86 -7.02 -9.48 -20.18
N SER A 87 -7.74 -10.36 -20.87
CA SER A 87 -8.57 -9.98 -22.01
C SER A 87 -9.77 -9.11 -21.60
N GLU A 88 -10.16 -9.20 -20.32
CA GLU A 88 -11.18 -8.33 -19.74
C GLU A 88 -10.72 -6.88 -19.62
N ILE A 89 -9.40 -6.63 -19.62
CA ILE A 89 -8.82 -5.31 -19.43
C ILE A 89 -8.65 -4.63 -20.80
N ASN A 90 -9.62 -3.82 -21.17
CA ASN A 90 -9.69 -3.11 -22.43
C ASN A 90 -10.14 -1.65 -22.24
N GLU A 91 -10.11 -0.86 -23.30
CA GLU A 91 -10.50 0.55 -23.24
C GLU A 91 -11.96 0.74 -22.79
N GLU A 92 -12.87 -0.14 -23.20
CA GLU A 92 -14.28 -0.08 -22.80
C GLU A 92 -14.46 -0.24 -21.29
N LEU A 93 -13.73 -1.19 -20.68
CA LEU A 93 -13.73 -1.33 -19.22
C LEU A 93 -13.25 -0.06 -18.54
N ILE A 94 -12.14 0.52 -19.01
CA ILE A 94 -11.57 1.73 -18.40
C ILE A 94 -12.53 2.91 -18.54
N ASP A 95 -13.16 3.09 -19.71
CA ASP A 95 -14.18 4.12 -19.92
C ASP A 95 -15.41 3.92 -19.02
N ASN A 96 -15.79 2.67 -18.72
CA ASN A 96 -16.86 2.37 -17.79
C ASN A 96 -16.47 2.66 -16.34
N LEU A 97 -15.24 2.34 -15.94
CA LEU A 97 -14.72 2.69 -14.60
C LEU A 97 -14.64 4.22 -14.42
N ALA A 98 -14.23 4.96 -15.44
CA ALA A 98 -14.19 6.41 -15.40
C ALA A 98 -15.55 7.07 -15.14
N LYS A 99 -16.67 6.42 -15.44
CA LYS A 99 -18.03 6.91 -15.09
C LYS A 99 -18.31 6.91 -13.59
N MET A 100 -17.47 6.23 -12.80
CA MET A 100 -17.56 6.22 -11.33
C MET A 100 -16.82 7.40 -10.70
N GLU A 101 -16.08 8.20 -11.48
CA GLU A 101 -15.37 9.38 -10.98
C GLU A 101 -16.34 10.47 -10.45
N PRO A 102 -15.87 11.37 -9.53
CA PRO A 102 -14.48 11.48 -9.05
C PRO A 102 -14.14 10.48 -7.96
N PHE A 103 -12.97 9.86 -8.07
CA PHE A 103 -12.44 8.99 -7.02
C PHE A 103 -11.86 9.81 -5.86
N GLY A 104 -11.93 9.27 -4.64
CA GLY A 104 -11.43 9.92 -3.45
C GLY A 104 -11.93 9.25 -2.16
N ASN A 105 -12.00 10.04 -1.09
CA ASN A 105 -12.46 9.53 0.20
C ASN A 105 -13.93 9.08 0.12
N GLY A 106 -14.19 7.80 0.44
CA GLY A 106 -15.51 7.17 0.34
C GLY A 106 -15.89 6.66 -1.06
N ASN A 107 -15.07 6.93 -2.08
CA ASN A 107 -15.21 6.40 -3.44
C ASN A 107 -13.82 6.09 -4.01
N ALA A 108 -13.20 5.01 -3.54
CA ALA A 108 -11.87 4.64 -3.99
C ALA A 108 -11.88 4.15 -5.45
N GLU A 109 -10.78 4.42 -6.16
CA GLU A 109 -10.57 3.84 -7.49
C GLU A 109 -10.50 2.31 -7.39
N PRO A 110 -11.28 1.56 -8.19
CA PRO A 110 -11.34 0.10 -8.09
C PRO A 110 -9.99 -0.58 -8.29
N ILE A 111 -9.75 -1.59 -7.45
CA ILE A 111 -8.54 -2.42 -7.51
C ILE A 111 -8.94 -3.78 -8.07
N LEU A 112 -8.31 -4.16 -9.16
CA LEU A 112 -8.45 -5.47 -9.76
C LEU A 112 -7.33 -6.40 -9.29
N LYS A 113 -7.64 -7.69 -9.22
CA LYS A 113 -6.67 -8.73 -8.88
C LYS A 113 -6.72 -9.84 -9.91
N ILE A 114 -5.55 -10.35 -10.29
CA ILE A 114 -5.41 -11.66 -10.93
C ILE A 114 -4.61 -12.56 -10.01
N ALA A 115 -5.13 -13.76 -9.76
CA ALA A 115 -4.55 -14.68 -8.79
C ALA A 115 -3.23 -15.31 -9.27
N LYS A 116 -3.07 -15.42 -10.60
CA LYS A 116 -1.91 -16.09 -11.20
C LYS A 116 -1.54 -15.50 -12.55
N ALA A 117 -0.35 -14.91 -12.62
CA ALA A 117 0.24 -14.43 -13.85
C ALA A 117 1.74 -14.78 -13.87
N THR A 118 2.30 -14.97 -15.06
CA THR A 118 3.73 -15.28 -15.25
C THR A 118 4.48 -14.02 -15.67
N VAL A 119 5.60 -13.75 -15.06
CA VAL A 119 6.49 -12.63 -15.42
C VAL A 119 7.24 -12.98 -16.70
N LEU A 120 6.97 -12.23 -17.78
CA LEU A 120 7.67 -12.39 -19.08
C LEU A 120 8.85 -11.45 -19.22
N ASN A 121 8.78 -10.25 -18.64
CA ASN A 121 9.83 -9.25 -18.74
C ASN A 121 9.81 -8.33 -17.54
N VAL A 122 10.99 -7.89 -17.13
CA VAL A 122 11.22 -6.94 -16.04
C VAL A 122 12.13 -5.84 -16.55
N ARG A 123 11.68 -4.60 -16.51
CA ARG A 123 12.46 -3.45 -16.91
C ARG A 123 12.52 -2.41 -15.79
N ARG A 124 13.73 -2.13 -15.32
CA ARG A 124 13.98 -0.98 -14.43
C ARG A 124 13.94 0.31 -15.25
N MET A 125 13.34 1.35 -14.67
CA MET A 125 13.21 2.67 -15.30
C MET A 125 13.48 3.78 -14.27
N GLY A 126 13.68 5.01 -14.79
CA GLY A 126 14.10 6.15 -13.96
C GLY A 126 15.61 6.25 -13.86
N ALA A 127 16.13 7.42 -13.46
CA ALA A 127 17.56 7.68 -13.38
C ALA A 127 18.28 6.72 -12.40
N ASP A 128 17.61 6.40 -11.29
CA ASP A 128 18.13 5.52 -10.24
C ASP A 128 17.53 4.10 -10.31
N GLY A 129 16.80 3.76 -11.41
CA GLY A 129 16.16 2.46 -11.56
C GLY A 129 15.01 2.19 -10.57
N GLN A 130 14.45 3.25 -9.98
CA GLN A 130 13.45 3.16 -8.91
C GLN A 130 12.04 2.81 -9.40
N HIS A 131 11.80 2.77 -10.70
CA HIS A 131 10.51 2.37 -11.29
C HIS A 131 10.63 1.01 -11.94
N VAL A 132 9.56 0.26 -11.98
CA VAL A 132 9.53 -1.03 -12.66
C VAL A 132 8.39 -1.07 -13.70
N LYS A 133 8.70 -1.62 -14.87
CA LYS A 133 7.72 -2.03 -15.85
C LYS A 133 7.83 -3.54 -16.03
N LEU A 134 6.75 -4.24 -15.73
CA LEU A 134 6.62 -5.68 -15.91
C LEU A 134 5.77 -5.97 -17.14
N THR A 135 6.08 -7.02 -17.85
CA THR A 135 5.13 -7.65 -18.77
C THR A 135 4.70 -8.96 -18.14
N LEU A 136 3.43 -9.07 -17.84
CA LEU A 136 2.82 -10.25 -17.22
C LEU A 136 1.94 -10.97 -18.22
N ARG A 137 1.86 -12.28 -18.13
CA ARG A 137 1.03 -13.14 -18.97
C ARG A 137 0.12 -13.99 -18.10
N ASP A 138 -1.14 -14.03 -18.44
CA ASP A 138 -2.13 -14.88 -17.80
C ASP A 138 -2.14 -16.33 -18.34
N LYS A 139 -3.10 -17.14 -17.82
CA LYS A 139 -3.32 -18.53 -18.22
C LYS A 139 -3.75 -18.73 -19.69
N ASN A 140 -4.27 -17.67 -20.33
CA ASN A 140 -4.77 -17.69 -21.70
C ASN A 140 -3.80 -17.06 -22.69
N ASP A 141 -2.52 -16.90 -22.31
CA ASP A 141 -1.45 -16.27 -23.10
C ASP A 141 -1.69 -14.80 -23.45
N VAL A 142 -2.61 -14.13 -22.73
CA VAL A 142 -2.80 -12.68 -22.88
C VAL A 142 -1.77 -11.96 -22.03
N ALA A 143 -1.07 -11.00 -22.63
CA ALA A 143 -0.05 -10.22 -21.92
C ALA A 143 -0.55 -8.81 -21.62
N LEU A 144 -0.24 -8.32 -20.39
CA LEU A 144 -0.51 -6.96 -19.97
C LEU A 144 0.76 -6.34 -19.35
N GLN A 145 0.99 -5.06 -19.67
CA GLN A 145 2.07 -4.30 -19.04
C GLN A 145 1.61 -3.70 -17.73
N MET A 146 2.45 -3.84 -16.71
CA MET A 146 2.24 -3.28 -15.38
C MET A 146 3.35 -2.29 -15.07
N LEU A 147 2.98 -1.15 -14.49
CA LEU A 147 3.91 -0.07 -14.16
C LEU A 147 3.79 0.29 -12.67
N ALA A 148 4.93 0.33 -11.97
CA ALA A 148 5.02 0.90 -10.63
C ALA A 148 6.09 1.98 -10.57
N PHE A 149 5.73 3.14 -10.01
CA PHE A 149 6.64 4.24 -9.70
C PHE A 149 7.14 4.10 -8.27
N ASN A 150 8.43 4.38 -8.04
CA ASN A 150 9.10 4.20 -6.74
C ASN A 150 8.79 2.80 -6.15
N ALA A 151 8.99 1.80 -7.00
CA ALA A 151 8.65 0.42 -6.70
C ALA A 151 9.52 -0.11 -5.55
N PRO A 152 8.92 -0.80 -4.55
CA PRO A 152 9.68 -1.52 -3.56
C PRO A 152 10.46 -2.67 -4.21
N GLU A 153 11.56 -3.12 -3.57
CA GLU A 153 12.47 -4.10 -4.19
C GLU A 153 11.76 -5.42 -4.51
N GLU A 154 10.77 -5.82 -3.74
CA GLU A 154 9.97 -7.02 -3.97
C GLU A 154 9.16 -7.00 -5.29
N PHE A 155 9.04 -5.85 -5.96
CA PHE A 155 8.38 -5.79 -7.28
C PHE A 155 9.31 -6.14 -8.43
N PHE A 156 10.62 -6.18 -8.19
CA PHE A 156 11.62 -6.57 -9.19
C PHE A 156 11.79 -8.11 -9.20
N ARG A 157 10.78 -8.79 -9.75
CA ARG A 157 10.71 -10.24 -9.87
C ARG A 157 11.65 -10.77 -10.95
N GLU A 158 11.81 -12.09 -11.00
CA GLU A 158 12.55 -12.75 -12.07
C GLU A 158 11.60 -13.18 -13.20
N VAL A 159 12.16 -13.30 -14.42
CA VAL A 159 11.39 -13.83 -15.57
C VAL A 159 11.07 -15.30 -15.30
N GLY A 160 9.82 -15.66 -15.44
CA GLY A 160 9.28 -16.98 -15.15
C GLY A 160 8.59 -17.11 -13.79
N ASP A 161 8.72 -16.11 -12.90
CA ASP A 161 8.00 -16.13 -11.64
C ASP A 161 6.49 -16.14 -11.88
N GLU A 162 5.77 -16.91 -11.06
CA GLU A 162 4.32 -16.85 -10.96
C GLU A 162 3.93 -15.93 -9.81
N VAL A 163 3.08 -14.95 -10.08
CA VAL A 163 2.69 -13.90 -9.13
C VAL A 163 1.19 -13.69 -9.10
N SER A 164 0.67 -13.35 -7.94
CA SER A 164 -0.63 -12.69 -7.80
C SER A 164 -0.45 -11.18 -7.92
N VAL A 165 -1.35 -10.49 -8.60
CA VAL A 165 -1.19 -9.08 -8.97
C VAL A 165 -2.40 -8.27 -8.57
N TRP A 166 -2.19 -7.15 -7.87
CA TRP A 166 -3.19 -6.13 -7.60
C TRP A 166 -2.84 -4.87 -8.38
N PHE A 167 -3.78 -4.39 -9.16
CA PHE A 167 -3.52 -3.26 -10.05
C PHE A 167 -4.78 -2.45 -10.34
N GLN A 168 -4.59 -1.25 -10.87
CA GLN A 168 -5.64 -0.41 -11.43
C GLN A 168 -5.41 -0.30 -12.93
N PRO A 169 -6.42 -0.61 -13.79
CA PRO A 169 -6.27 -0.49 -15.22
C PRO A 169 -6.19 0.98 -15.63
N THR A 170 -5.36 1.29 -16.60
CA THR A 170 -5.15 2.66 -17.08
C THR A 170 -4.86 2.67 -18.58
N ILE A 171 -5.11 3.80 -19.23
CA ILE A 171 -4.70 4.06 -20.60
C ILE A 171 -3.45 4.91 -20.58
N ASN A 172 -2.38 4.41 -21.17
CA ASN A 172 -1.19 5.18 -21.48
C ASN A 172 -1.30 5.74 -22.90
N GLU A 173 -1.18 7.06 -23.05
CA GLU A 173 -1.17 7.71 -24.34
C GLU A 173 0.21 8.31 -24.61
N TRP A 174 0.88 7.81 -25.63
CA TRP A 174 2.19 8.28 -26.05
C TRP A 174 2.23 8.49 -27.56
N GLN A 175 2.57 9.72 -28.00
CA GLN A 175 2.63 10.11 -29.41
C GLN A 175 1.35 9.79 -30.21
N GLY A 176 0.18 9.94 -29.56
CA GLY A 176 -1.11 9.66 -30.17
C GLY A 176 -1.49 8.17 -30.23
N MET A 177 -0.64 7.27 -29.75
CA MET A 177 -0.95 5.85 -29.59
C MET A 177 -1.43 5.58 -28.17
N LYS A 178 -2.55 4.89 -28.05
CA LYS A 178 -3.10 4.43 -26.79
C LYS A 178 -2.72 2.98 -26.54
N SER A 179 -2.37 2.67 -25.32
CA SER A 179 -2.16 1.30 -24.83
C SER A 179 -2.81 1.12 -23.48
N VAL A 180 -3.44 -0.03 -23.28
CA VAL A 180 -3.97 -0.41 -21.98
C VAL A 180 -2.83 -0.98 -21.15
N GLU A 181 -2.67 -0.47 -19.93
CA GLU A 181 -1.64 -0.89 -18.98
C GLU A 181 -2.28 -1.03 -17.58
N GLY A 182 -1.56 -1.64 -16.65
CA GLY A 182 -1.95 -1.68 -15.23
C GLY A 182 -1.01 -0.82 -14.39
N ARG A 183 -1.57 0.03 -13.54
CA ARG A 183 -0.82 0.63 -12.43
C ARG A 183 -0.68 -0.41 -11.33
N LEU A 184 0.51 -0.96 -11.17
CA LEU A 184 0.81 -2.01 -10.20
C LEU A 184 0.74 -1.45 -8.78
N LEU A 185 0.00 -2.13 -7.90
CA LEU A 185 -0.15 -1.77 -6.49
C LEU A 185 0.52 -2.78 -5.57
N HIS A 186 0.47 -4.07 -5.91
CA HIS A 186 1.07 -5.14 -5.11
C HIS A 186 1.33 -6.39 -5.95
N LEU A 187 2.36 -7.15 -5.55
CA LEU A 187 2.71 -8.48 -6.05
C LEU A 187 2.93 -9.43 -4.87
N ALA A 188 2.36 -10.64 -4.97
CA ALA A 188 2.59 -11.71 -3.99
C ALA A 188 2.96 -13.03 -4.70
#